data_bb77150d8d2272d20c647d2317f6c15c
#
_entry.id   bb77150d8d2272d20c647d2317f6c15c
#
_cell.length_a   1.000
_cell.length_b   1.000
_cell.length_c   1.000
_cell.angle_alpha   90.00
_cell.angle_beta   90.00
_cell.angle_gamma   90.00
#
_symmetry.space_group_name_H-M   'P 1'
#
loop_
_entity.id
_entity.type
_entity.pdbx_description
1 polymer ?
#
loop_
_entity_poly.entity_id
_entity_poly.type
_entity_poly.pdbx_seq_one_letter_code
_entity_poly.pdbx_strand_id
1 'polypeptide(L)'
;FGSSWRDATHCHSLSDRAVMSKLSNEVLATAITNILEGAEAKKRKFLETVELQIGLKDYDTQRDKRFAGTVKLPNIPRPRMKVCVLGDAVHCEAAEKAGIPYRSVEDLKKLNKNKKLVKKLALQFNAFVASQVLIPQIPRLLGPGLNKAGKFPTLVTQAENLSAKIDEIRSQVKFQLKKVLCMGVAVGNVEMSPEELRHNIIMAINFLTSLLKKNWNNIKTLHIKSTMGKVQRIYG
;
A
#
# COMPACT_ATOMS: atom_id res chain seq x y z
N PHE A 1 -51.52 2.99 36.18
CA PHE A 1 -51.03 4.01 35.24
C PHE A 1 -49.83 3.44 34.50
N GLY A 2 -50.11 2.87 33.35
CA GLY A 2 -49.11 2.31 32.48
C GLY A 2 -48.47 3.39 31.60
N SER A 3 -47.16 3.35 31.37
CA SER A 3 -46.55 3.95 30.24
C SER A 3 -45.48 3.01 29.72
N SER A 4 -45.85 2.43 28.61
CA SER A 4 -45.06 1.61 27.69
C SER A 4 -43.86 2.40 27.19
N TRP A 5 -42.65 1.97 27.54
CA TRP A 5 -41.45 2.30 26.83
C TRP A 5 -41.30 1.26 25.72
N ARG A 6 -41.61 1.63 24.51
CA ARG A 6 -41.24 0.85 23.33
C ARG A 6 -39.89 1.32 22.84
N ASP A 7 -38.97 0.39 22.86
CA ASP A 7 -37.67 0.43 22.30
C ASP A 7 -37.67 0.86 20.83
N ALA A 8 -37.07 1.98 20.56
CA ALA A 8 -36.66 2.35 19.22
C ALA A 8 -35.15 2.15 19.12
N THR A 9 -34.73 0.89 18.98
CA THR A 9 -33.42 0.53 18.46
C THR A 9 -33.38 0.90 17.00
N HIS A 10 -33.14 2.17 16.70
CA HIS A 10 -32.73 2.59 15.37
C HIS A 10 -31.24 2.41 15.29
N CYS A 11 -30.86 1.16 15.01
CA CYS A 11 -29.55 0.82 14.52
C CYS A 11 -29.42 1.47 13.14
N HIS A 12 -28.97 2.71 13.09
CA HIS A 12 -28.53 3.32 11.86
C HIS A 12 -27.27 2.58 11.42
N SER A 13 -27.47 1.59 10.57
CA SER A 13 -26.43 1.04 9.75
C SER A 13 -25.79 2.21 9.00
N LEU A 14 -24.53 2.48 9.30
CA LEU A 14 -23.64 3.31 8.49
C LEU A 14 -23.28 2.56 7.20
N SER A 15 -24.33 2.03 6.52
CA SER A 15 -24.21 1.45 5.21
C SER A 15 -24.37 2.54 4.17
N ASP A 16 -23.34 2.67 3.36
CA ASP A 16 -23.45 3.17 2.00
C ASP A 16 -23.89 4.62 1.81
N ARG A 17 -23.10 5.58 2.29
CA ARG A 17 -22.88 6.73 1.45
C ARG A 17 -22.15 6.22 0.21
N ALA A 18 -22.94 5.80 -0.76
CA ALA A 18 -22.48 5.56 -2.11
C ALA A 18 -21.80 6.86 -2.58
N VAL A 19 -20.49 6.92 -2.42
CA VAL A 19 -19.67 7.90 -3.13
C VAL A 19 -19.94 7.55 -4.59
N MET A 20 -20.76 8.37 -5.26
CA MET A 20 -21.11 8.18 -6.66
C MET A 20 -19.81 8.12 -7.45
N SER A 21 -19.32 6.91 -7.69
CA SER A 21 -18.13 6.69 -8.48
C SER A 21 -18.49 7.04 -9.91
N LYS A 22 -17.86 8.06 -10.46
CA LYS A 22 -17.96 8.42 -11.89
C LYS A 22 -17.34 7.33 -12.79
N LEU A 23 -17.07 6.17 -12.24
CA LEU A 23 -16.48 5.02 -12.91
C LEU A 23 -17.59 4.07 -13.37
N SER A 24 -17.65 3.78 -14.68
CA SER A 24 -18.52 2.72 -15.18
C SER A 24 -17.97 1.36 -14.76
N ASN A 25 -18.83 0.54 -14.15
CA ASN A 25 -18.48 -0.81 -13.74
C ASN A 25 -18.16 -1.71 -14.94
N GLU A 26 -18.81 -1.48 -16.08
CA GLU A 26 -18.60 -2.24 -17.32
C GLU A 26 -17.22 -1.97 -17.91
N VAL A 27 -16.82 -0.67 -17.98
CA VAL A 27 -15.49 -0.27 -18.46
C VAL A 27 -14.39 -0.84 -17.55
N LEU A 28 -14.62 -0.87 -16.24
CA LEU A 28 -13.67 -1.46 -15.31
C LEU A 28 -13.55 -2.97 -15.50
N ALA A 29 -14.67 -3.69 -15.66
CA ALA A 29 -14.68 -5.13 -15.86
C ALA A 29 -13.96 -5.50 -17.17
N THR A 30 -14.29 -4.84 -18.28
CA THR A 30 -13.61 -5.07 -19.57
C THR A 30 -12.12 -4.74 -19.52
N ALA A 31 -11.73 -3.68 -18.82
CA ALA A 31 -10.32 -3.34 -18.65
C ALA A 31 -9.55 -4.43 -17.85
N ILE A 32 -10.15 -4.97 -16.78
CA ILE A 32 -9.56 -6.05 -15.99
C ILE A 32 -9.40 -7.32 -16.85
N THR A 33 -10.45 -7.72 -17.57
CA THR A 33 -10.41 -8.91 -18.45
C THR A 33 -9.31 -8.78 -19.50
N ASN A 34 -9.23 -7.66 -20.20
CA ASN A 34 -8.19 -7.39 -21.20
C ASN A 34 -6.76 -7.46 -20.62
N ILE A 35 -6.57 -7.06 -19.36
CA ILE A 35 -5.26 -7.11 -18.69
C ILE A 35 -4.91 -8.56 -18.35
N LEU A 36 -5.85 -9.35 -17.85
CA LEU A 36 -5.63 -10.74 -17.48
C LEU A 36 -5.37 -11.59 -18.72
N GLU A 37 -6.19 -11.47 -19.78
CA GLU A 37 -5.98 -12.14 -21.08
C GLU A 37 -4.61 -11.75 -21.69
N GLY A 38 -4.25 -10.48 -21.64
CA GLY A 38 -2.96 -10.00 -22.14
C GLY A 38 -1.75 -10.56 -21.37
N ALA A 39 -1.92 -10.85 -20.08
CA ALA A 39 -0.90 -11.49 -19.26
C ALA A 39 -0.84 -13.00 -19.50
N GLU A 40 -1.96 -13.67 -19.73
CA GLU A 40 -2.03 -15.09 -20.11
C GLU A 40 -1.44 -15.35 -21.49
N ALA A 41 -1.70 -14.49 -22.45
CA ALA A 41 -1.15 -14.59 -23.82
C ALA A 41 0.38 -14.51 -23.84
N LYS A 42 0.99 -13.78 -22.89
CA LYS A 42 2.44 -13.65 -22.78
C LYS A 42 2.89 -13.92 -21.36
N LYS A 43 2.88 -15.18 -20.94
CA LYS A 43 3.35 -15.60 -19.60
C LYS A 43 4.79 -15.17 -19.35
N ARG A 44 5.01 -14.47 -18.23
CA ARG A 44 6.31 -13.99 -17.79
C ARG A 44 6.90 -14.94 -16.74
N LYS A 45 8.22 -14.89 -16.59
CA LYS A 45 8.94 -15.67 -15.55
C LYS A 45 8.73 -15.12 -14.14
N PHE A 46 8.06 -13.98 -13.98
CA PHE A 46 7.78 -13.33 -12.70
C PHE A 46 6.29 -13.00 -12.59
N LEU A 47 5.81 -12.88 -11.36
CA LEU A 47 4.44 -12.48 -11.08
C LEU A 47 4.27 -10.99 -11.41
N GLU A 48 3.44 -10.71 -12.43
CA GLU A 48 3.12 -9.33 -12.80
C GLU A 48 2.18 -8.70 -11.78
N THR A 49 2.46 -7.44 -11.43
CA THR A 49 1.58 -6.62 -10.60
C THR A 49 0.66 -5.79 -11.48
N VAL A 50 -0.59 -5.65 -11.03
CA VAL A 50 -1.54 -4.72 -11.63
C VAL A 50 -1.39 -3.37 -10.95
N GLU A 51 -1.13 -2.34 -11.75
CA GLU A 51 -0.86 -0.98 -11.30
C GLU A 51 -1.98 -0.04 -11.74
N LEU A 52 -2.41 0.82 -10.82
CA LEU A 52 -3.29 1.95 -11.07
C LEU A 52 -2.42 3.18 -11.31
N GLN A 53 -2.48 3.75 -12.50
CA GLN A 53 -1.79 4.97 -12.90
C GLN A 53 -2.79 6.14 -12.86
N ILE A 54 -2.44 7.17 -12.10
CA ILE A 54 -3.32 8.30 -11.78
C ILE A 54 -2.69 9.58 -12.31
N GLY A 55 -3.41 10.27 -13.19
CA GLY A 55 -3.07 11.63 -13.61
C GLY A 55 -3.95 12.64 -12.88
N LEU A 56 -3.34 13.61 -12.23
CA LEU A 56 -4.03 14.69 -11.53
C LEU A 56 -4.10 15.96 -12.38
N LYS A 57 -5.06 16.82 -12.09
CA LYS A 57 -5.21 18.17 -12.65
C LYS A 57 -5.57 19.18 -11.57
N ASP A 58 -5.36 20.46 -11.86
CA ASP A 58 -5.72 21.56 -10.97
C ASP A 58 -5.13 21.46 -9.56
N TYR A 59 -3.89 20.95 -9.47
CA TYR A 59 -3.14 20.81 -8.25
C TYR A 59 -1.75 21.44 -8.38
N ASP A 60 -1.44 22.41 -7.53
CA ASP A 60 -0.13 23.06 -7.50
C ASP A 60 0.80 22.36 -6.52
N THR A 61 1.83 21.69 -7.04
CA THR A 61 2.78 20.93 -6.21
C THR A 61 3.71 21.82 -5.37
N GLN A 62 3.77 23.13 -5.64
CA GLN A 62 4.57 24.09 -4.88
C GLN A 62 3.78 24.76 -3.77
N ARG A 63 2.53 25.17 -4.04
CA ARG A 63 1.68 25.91 -3.12
C ARG A 63 0.76 25.02 -2.29
N ASP A 64 0.23 23.96 -2.89
CA ASP A 64 -0.68 23.05 -2.20
C ASP A 64 0.05 22.08 -1.27
N LYS A 65 -0.57 21.77 -0.12
CA LYS A 65 -0.08 20.74 0.77
C LYS A 65 -0.01 19.40 0.05
N ARG A 66 1.18 18.79 0.04
CA ARG A 66 1.35 17.42 -0.48
C ARG A 66 0.61 16.46 0.43
N PHE A 67 -0.25 15.66 -0.15
CA PHE A 67 -0.94 14.62 0.59
C PHE A 67 -0.10 13.34 0.65
N ALA A 68 -0.22 12.65 1.77
CA ALA A 68 0.26 11.28 1.94
C ALA A 68 -0.77 10.54 2.76
N GLY A 69 -1.18 9.38 2.27
CA GLY A 69 -2.12 8.50 2.95
C GLY A 69 -1.78 7.05 2.69
N THR A 70 -2.17 6.18 3.59
CA THR A 70 -2.00 4.73 3.46
C THR A 70 -3.36 4.07 3.59
N VAL A 71 -3.71 3.22 2.66
CA VAL A 71 -4.94 2.42 2.67
C VAL A 71 -4.58 0.96 2.85
N LYS A 72 -5.36 0.23 3.61
CA LYS A 72 -5.31 -1.23 3.71
C LYS A 72 -6.29 -1.80 2.70
N LEU A 73 -5.78 -2.57 1.75
CA LEU A 73 -6.60 -3.26 0.77
C LEU A 73 -7.14 -4.57 1.36
N PRO A 74 -8.32 -5.04 0.94
CA PRO A 74 -8.89 -6.30 1.41
C PRO A 74 -8.04 -7.51 0.96
N ASN A 75 -7.51 -7.46 -0.26
CA ASN A 75 -6.69 -8.54 -0.82
C ASN A 75 -5.24 -8.07 -0.99
N ILE A 76 -4.28 -8.94 -0.66
CA ILE A 76 -2.85 -8.60 -0.68
C ILE A 76 -2.36 -8.40 -2.12
N PRO A 77 -1.95 -7.17 -2.51
CA PRO A 77 -1.52 -6.91 -3.88
C PRO A 77 -0.17 -7.54 -4.23
N ARG A 78 0.73 -7.72 -3.23
CA ARG A 78 2.10 -8.19 -3.45
C ARG A 78 2.47 -9.31 -2.47
N PRO A 79 2.08 -10.58 -2.73
CA PRO A 79 2.36 -11.69 -1.81
C PRO A 79 3.87 -11.97 -1.65
N ARG A 80 4.66 -11.77 -2.71
CA ARG A 80 6.12 -12.00 -2.71
C ARG A 80 6.95 -10.82 -2.19
N MET A 81 6.33 -9.91 -1.43
CA MET A 81 7.02 -8.76 -0.86
C MET A 81 8.00 -9.18 0.24
N LYS A 82 9.27 -8.82 0.08
CA LYS A 82 10.33 -9.10 1.06
C LYS A 82 10.28 -8.05 2.17
N VAL A 83 9.94 -8.46 3.37
CA VAL A 83 9.92 -7.63 4.59
C VAL A 83 11.09 -8.06 5.46
N CYS A 84 11.78 -7.10 6.08
CA CYS A 84 12.87 -7.35 7.03
C CYS A 84 12.48 -6.82 8.40
N VAL A 85 12.70 -7.64 9.42
CA VAL A 85 12.48 -7.27 10.82
C VAL A 85 13.76 -6.68 11.38
N LEU A 86 13.67 -5.51 11.99
CA LEU A 86 14.72 -4.85 12.75
C LEU A 86 14.33 -4.97 14.24
N GLY A 87 14.85 -5.96 14.92
CA GLY A 87 14.34 -6.33 16.23
C GLY A 87 15.40 -6.39 17.31
N ASP A 88 14.91 -6.37 18.55
CA ASP A 88 15.63 -6.81 19.74
C ASP A 88 15.70 -8.34 19.75
N ALA A 89 16.38 -8.95 20.71
CA ALA A 89 16.55 -10.41 20.80
C ALA A 89 15.22 -11.16 20.68
N VAL A 90 14.18 -10.73 21.38
CA VAL A 90 12.84 -11.36 21.37
C VAL A 90 12.20 -11.36 19.97
N HIS A 91 12.29 -10.22 19.27
CA HIS A 91 11.73 -10.12 17.91
C HIS A 91 12.57 -10.88 16.88
N CYS A 92 13.89 -10.98 17.09
CA CYS A 92 14.78 -11.77 16.24
C CYS A 92 14.46 -13.26 16.35
N GLU A 93 14.27 -13.80 17.55
CA GLU A 93 13.86 -15.18 17.78
C GLU A 93 12.48 -15.49 17.18
N ALA A 94 11.53 -14.57 17.36
CA ALA A 94 10.21 -14.71 16.76
C ALA A 94 10.26 -14.68 15.22
N ALA A 95 11.10 -13.83 14.63
CA ALA A 95 11.31 -13.76 13.20
C ALA A 95 12.00 -15.01 12.65
N GLU A 96 12.96 -15.57 13.38
CA GLU A 96 13.64 -16.82 13.03
C GLU A 96 12.68 -17.99 13.02
N LYS A 97 11.85 -18.14 14.05
CA LYS A 97 10.78 -19.16 14.11
C LYS A 97 9.79 -19.05 12.96
N ALA A 98 9.51 -17.82 12.51
CA ALA A 98 8.62 -17.54 11.37
C ALA A 98 9.32 -17.61 9.99
N GLY A 99 10.64 -17.87 9.94
CA GLY A 99 11.41 -17.89 8.69
C GLY A 99 11.51 -16.54 7.98
N ILE A 100 11.39 -15.45 8.73
CA ILE A 100 11.39 -14.08 8.19
C ILE A 100 12.79 -13.49 8.32
N PRO A 101 13.35 -12.85 7.28
CA PRO A 101 14.64 -12.21 7.39
C PRO A 101 14.65 -11.10 8.43
N TYR A 102 15.60 -11.16 9.33
CA TYR A 102 15.78 -10.20 10.41
C TYR A 102 17.20 -9.62 10.45
N ARG A 103 17.36 -8.53 11.17
CA ARG A 103 18.65 -7.91 11.48
C ARG A 103 18.67 -7.46 12.94
N SER A 104 19.72 -7.82 13.66
CA SER A 104 19.92 -7.39 15.04
C SER A 104 20.46 -5.95 15.09
N VAL A 105 20.39 -5.36 16.26
CA VAL A 105 20.97 -4.02 16.52
C VAL A 105 22.48 -3.99 16.26
N GLU A 106 23.16 -5.10 16.55
CA GLU A 106 24.60 -5.25 16.31
C GLU A 106 24.94 -5.21 14.82
N ASP A 107 24.16 -5.89 14.00
CA ASP A 107 24.33 -5.86 12.54
C ASP A 107 24.09 -4.47 11.96
N LEU A 108 23.15 -3.72 12.55
CA LEU A 108 22.91 -2.33 12.16
C LEU A 108 24.07 -1.41 12.56
N LYS A 109 24.68 -1.63 13.73
CA LYS A 109 25.87 -0.91 14.18
C LYS A 109 27.08 -1.16 13.26
N LYS A 110 27.27 -2.39 12.79
CA LYS A 110 28.34 -2.75 11.82
C LYS A 110 28.28 -1.95 10.52
N LEU A 111 27.09 -1.47 10.12
CA LEU A 111 26.95 -0.63 8.93
C LEU A 111 27.55 0.78 9.06
N ASN A 112 27.85 1.25 10.30
CA ASN A 112 28.57 2.50 10.61
C ASN A 112 28.08 3.72 9.80
N LYS A 113 26.78 3.89 9.62
CA LYS A 113 26.14 4.98 8.84
C LYS A 113 26.63 5.08 7.38
N ASN A 114 27.25 4.02 6.85
CA ASN A 114 27.75 4.03 5.48
C ASN A 114 26.58 4.09 4.49
N LYS A 115 26.46 5.21 3.77
CA LYS A 115 25.35 5.48 2.83
C LYS A 115 25.22 4.42 1.75
N LYS A 116 26.35 3.85 1.27
CA LYS A 116 26.35 2.82 0.21
C LYS A 116 25.76 1.50 0.74
N LEU A 117 26.17 1.07 1.94
CA LEU A 117 25.70 -0.16 2.56
C LEU A 117 24.22 -0.07 2.93
N VAL A 118 23.79 1.05 3.54
CA VAL A 118 22.39 1.30 3.86
C VAL A 118 21.51 1.34 2.60
N LYS A 119 21.99 1.93 1.50
CA LYS A 119 21.29 1.90 0.22
C LYS A 119 21.16 0.47 -0.32
N LYS A 120 22.22 -0.34 -0.23
CA LYS A 120 22.19 -1.76 -0.64
C LYS A 120 21.16 -2.55 0.19
N LEU A 121 21.13 -2.36 1.51
CA LEU A 121 20.13 -2.94 2.41
C LEU A 121 18.70 -2.51 2.00
N ALA A 122 18.49 -1.21 1.77
CA ALA A 122 17.19 -0.68 1.38
C ALA A 122 16.70 -1.21 0.01
N LEU A 123 17.61 -1.61 -0.88
CA LEU A 123 17.25 -2.22 -2.17
C LEU A 123 16.92 -3.71 -2.05
N GLN A 124 17.49 -4.42 -1.08
CA GLN A 124 17.24 -5.85 -0.87
C GLN A 124 15.83 -6.14 -0.38
N PHE A 125 15.25 -5.23 0.43
CA PHE A 125 13.94 -5.39 1.06
C PHE A 125 12.97 -4.32 0.60
N ASN A 126 11.69 -4.70 0.52
CA ASN A 126 10.62 -3.81 0.09
C ASN A 126 10.10 -2.95 1.25
N ALA A 127 9.98 -3.54 2.44
CA ALA A 127 9.56 -2.86 3.66
C ALA A 127 10.38 -3.32 4.85
N PHE A 128 10.34 -2.51 5.91
CA PHE A 128 10.98 -2.79 7.19
C PHE A 128 9.95 -2.70 8.32
N VAL A 129 10.13 -3.54 9.29
CA VAL A 129 9.38 -3.57 10.54
C VAL A 129 10.38 -3.38 11.67
N ALA A 130 10.08 -2.57 12.66
CA ALA A 130 10.98 -2.35 13.77
C ALA A 130 10.27 -2.39 15.12
N SER A 131 10.97 -2.90 16.13
CA SER A 131 10.54 -2.79 17.53
C SER A 131 10.36 -1.34 17.92
N GLN A 132 9.36 -1.06 18.75
CA GLN A 132 9.08 0.28 19.28
C GLN A 132 10.30 0.94 19.90
N VAL A 133 11.11 0.17 20.63
CA VAL A 133 12.33 0.67 21.31
C VAL A 133 13.40 1.12 20.32
N LEU A 134 13.47 0.46 19.14
CA LEU A 134 14.52 0.75 18.15
C LEU A 134 14.18 1.89 17.21
N ILE A 135 12.90 2.22 17.01
CA ILE A 135 12.47 3.25 16.07
C ILE A 135 13.22 4.58 16.27
N PRO A 136 13.34 5.15 17.49
CA PRO A 136 14.06 6.39 17.68
C PRO A 136 15.58 6.25 17.48
N GLN A 137 16.13 5.02 17.59
CA GLN A 137 17.55 4.75 17.43
C GLN A 137 17.95 4.54 15.95
N ILE A 138 17.03 4.06 15.10
CA ILE A 138 17.29 3.75 13.70
C ILE A 138 17.88 4.94 12.92
N PRO A 139 17.36 6.18 13.01
CA PRO A 139 17.97 7.33 12.34
C PRO A 139 19.39 7.64 12.82
N ARG A 140 19.70 7.32 14.07
CA ARG A 140 21.05 7.50 14.65
C ARG A 140 22.02 6.43 14.17
N LEU A 141 21.54 5.19 13.94
CA LEU A 141 22.34 4.03 13.52
C LEU A 141 22.56 4.00 12.00
N LEU A 142 21.50 4.17 11.23
CA LEU A 142 21.51 4.04 9.77
C LEU A 142 21.53 5.39 9.04
N GLY A 143 21.31 6.50 9.76
CA GLY A 143 21.21 7.83 9.17
C GLY A 143 19.92 8.01 8.33
N PRO A 144 19.89 9.03 7.44
CA PRO A 144 18.68 9.37 6.67
C PRO A 144 18.41 8.45 5.48
N GLY A 145 19.20 7.37 5.29
CA GLY A 145 19.14 6.52 4.11
C GLY A 145 17.78 5.85 3.88
N LEU A 146 17.17 5.28 4.92
CA LEU A 146 15.85 4.64 4.84
C LEU A 146 14.72 5.65 4.61
N ASN A 147 14.79 6.83 5.23
CA ASN A 147 13.82 7.91 5.03
C ASN A 147 13.85 8.43 3.59
N LYS A 148 15.06 8.64 3.03
CA LYS A 148 15.22 9.06 1.63
C LYS A 148 14.71 8.01 0.64
N ALA A 149 14.84 6.72 0.98
CA ALA A 149 14.30 5.63 0.18
C ALA A 149 12.76 5.49 0.31
N GLY A 150 12.12 6.19 1.25
CA GLY A 150 10.69 6.08 1.53
C GLY A 150 10.30 4.78 2.23
N LYS A 151 11.28 4.08 2.82
CA LYS A 151 11.14 2.76 3.49
C LYS A 151 11.40 2.85 4.98
N PHE A 152 10.82 3.86 5.63
CA PHE A 152 10.92 3.95 7.09
C PHE A 152 10.19 2.77 7.74
N PRO A 153 10.77 2.14 8.78
CA PRO A 153 10.18 0.97 9.41
C PRO A 153 8.82 1.25 10.05
N THR A 154 7.92 0.27 9.92
CA THR A 154 6.64 0.27 10.64
C THR A 154 6.85 -0.23 12.06
N LEU A 155 6.16 0.36 13.00
CA LEU A 155 6.21 0.00 14.42
C LEU A 155 5.56 -1.36 14.68
N VAL A 156 6.22 -2.17 15.52
CA VAL A 156 5.65 -3.38 16.11
C VAL A 156 5.90 -3.37 17.61
N THR A 157 4.85 -3.69 18.37
CA THR A 157 4.92 -3.90 19.81
C THR A 157 5.21 -5.37 20.13
N GLN A 158 5.70 -5.65 21.33
CA GLN A 158 6.01 -7.03 21.73
C GLN A 158 4.78 -7.93 21.83
N ALA A 159 3.61 -7.34 22.07
CA ALA A 159 2.34 -8.07 22.18
C ALA A 159 1.73 -8.45 20.82
N GLU A 160 2.18 -7.81 19.72
CA GLU A 160 1.62 -8.07 18.38
C GLU A 160 2.24 -9.30 17.73
N ASN A 161 1.41 -10.04 17.01
CA ASN A 161 1.89 -11.16 16.19
C ASN A 161 2.61 -10.63 14.95
N LEU A 162 3.90 -10.97 14.82
CA LEU A 162 4.75 -10.54 13.71
C LEU A 162 4.21 -10.94 12.34
N SER A 163 3.68 -12.15 12.20
CA SER A 163 3.14 -12.63 10.92
C SER A 163 1.92 -11.83 10.48
N ALA A 164 0.98 -11.60 11.39
CA ALA A 164 -0.20 -10.77 11.11
C ALA A 164 0.18 -9.33 10.73
N LYS A 165 1.18 -8.77 11.39
CA LYS A 165 1.68 -7.43 11.09
C LYS A 165 2.36 -7.33 9.72
N ILE A 166 3.06 -8.37 9.31
CA ILE A 166 3.69 -8.44 8.00
C ILE A 166 2.64 -8.53 6.89
N ASP A 167 1.58 -9.31 7.10
CA ASP A 167 0.49 -9.42 6.14
C ASP A 167 -0.32 -8.10 6.06
N GLU A 168 -0.47 -7.41 7.19
CA GLU A 168 -1.00 -6.05 7.19
C GLU A 168 -0.16 -5.10 6.33
N ILE A 169 1.18 -5.13 6.46
CA ILE A 169 2.08 -4.29 5.66
C ILE A 169 2.04 -4.68 4.18
N ARG A 170 1.89 -5.97 3.85
CA ARG A 170 1.71 -6.44 2.47
C ARG A 170 0.40 -5.96 1.84
N SER A 171 -0.66 -5.82 2.65
CA SER A 171 -1.96 -5.31 2.21
C SER A 171 -2.01 -3.79 2.13
N GLN A 172 -1.08 -3.10 2.80
CA GLN A 172 -1.03 -1.64 2.81
C GLN A 172 -0.45 -1.05 1.53
N VAL A 173 -1.14 -0.02 1.03
CA VAL A 173 -0.71 0.73 -0.14
C VAL A 173 -0.63 2.21 0.21
N LYS A 174 0.52 2.82 -0.11
CA LYS A 174 0.79 4.21 0.21
C LYS A 174 0.60 5.11 -1.00
N PHE A 175 -0.31 6.07 -0.88
CA PHE A 175 -0.48 7.18 -1.81
C PHE A 175 0.34 8.36 -1.32
N GLN A 176 1.25 8.83 -2.12
CA GLN A 176 2.07 9.98 -1.76
C GLN A 176 2.31 10.86 -2.98
N LEU A 177 1.85 12.11 -2.91
CA LEU A 177 2.15 13.10 -3.93
C LEU A 177 3.59 13.58 -3.76
N LYS A 178 4.35 13.51 -4.84
CA LYS A 178 5.72 14.04 -4.95
C LYS A 178 5.70 15.37 -5.70
N LYS A 179 6.71 15.64 -6.49
CA LYS A 179 6.82 16.85 -7.32
C LYS A 179 6.02 16.79 -8.62
N VAL A 180 5.55 15.60 -9.00
CA VAL A 180 4.89 15.34 -10.29
C VAL A 180 3.42 15.02 -10.05
N LEU A 181 2.55 15.49 -10.95
CA LEU A 181 1.09 15.29 -10.90
C LEU A 181 0.64 13.88 -11.33
N CYS A 182 1.59 12.96 -11.48
CA CYS A 182 1.32 11.57 -11.82
C CYS A 182 1.80 10.65 -10.71
N MET A 183 1.03 9.62 -10.42
CA MET A 183 1.43 8.57 -9.47
C MET A 183 0.97 7.20 -9.94
N GLY A 184 1.78 6.19 -9.67
CA GLY A 184 1.44 4.78 -9.89
C GLY A 184 1.41 4.02 -8.58
N VAL A 185 0.41 3.19 -8.42
CA VAL A 185 0.16 2.42 -7.19
C VAL A 185 -0.20 0.99 -7.57
N ALA A 186 0.43 0.01 -6.91
CA ALA A 186 0.08 -1.40 -7.11
C ALA A 186 -1.21 -1.74 -6.36
N VAL A 187 -2.20 -2.25 -7.08
CA VAL A 187 -3.53 -2.60 -6.53
C VAL A 187 -3.80 -4.09 -6.49
N GLY A 188 -2.98 -4.89 -7.20
CA GLY A 188 -3.12 -6.33 -7.22
C GLY A 188 -2.04 -7.04 -8.03
N ASN A 189 -2.25 -8.29 -8.32
CA ASN A 189 -1.41 -9.12 -9.17
C ASN A 189 -2.27 -9.91 -10.17
N VAL A 190 -1.64 -10.55 -11.13
CA VAL A 190 -2.33 -11.27 -12.21
C VAL A 190 -2.91 -12.62 -11.74
N GLU A 191 -2.42 -13.18 -10.60
CA GLU A 191 -2.95 -14.43 -10.05
C GLU A 191 -4.27 -14.24 -9.27
N MET A 192 -4.69 -12.99 -9.04
CA MET A 192 -5.93 -12.65 -8.32
C MET A 192 -7.16 -12.81 -9.23
N SER A 193 -8.29 -13.13 -8.61
CA SER A 193 -9.57 -13.16 -9.33
C SER A 193 -9.98 -11.76 -9.83
N PRO A 194 -10.76 -11.67 -10.93
CA PRO A 194 -11.25 -10.39 -11.44
C PRO A 194 -12.05 -9.58 -10.41
N GLU A 195 -12.80 -10.27 -9.54
CA GLU A 195 -13.59 -9.65 -8.49
C GLU A 195 -12.74 -9.05 -7.39
N GLU A 196 -11.70 -9.76 -6.95
CA GLU A 196 -10.74 -9.26 -5.96
C GLU A 196 -10.01 -8.02 -6.47
N LEU A 197 -9.56 -8.04 -7.74
CA LEU A 197 -8.95 -6.89 -8.38
C LEU A 197 -9.92 -5.70 -8.44
N ARG A 198 -11.17 -5.94 -8.78
CA ARG A 198 -12.20 -4.91 -8.83
C ARG A 198 -12.40 -4.27 -7.46
N HIS A 199 -12.54 -5.06 -6.39
CA HIS A 199 -12.68 -4.54 -5.02
C HIS A 199 -11.48 -3.70 -4.61
N ASN A 200 -10.28 -4.18 -4.85
CA ASN A 200 -9.05 -3.44 -4.55
C ASN A 200 -8.97 -2.11 -5.30
N ILE A 201 -9.31 -2.10 -6.59
CA ILE A 201 -9.27 -0.89 -7.43
C ILE A 201 -10.28 0.14 -6.94
N ILE A 202 -11.53 -0.28 -6.69
CA ILE A 202 -12.59 0.62 -6.21
C ILE A 202 -12.20 1.23 -4.85
N MET A 203 -11.72 0.40 -3.92
CA MET A 203 -11.27 0.89 -2.61
C MET A 203 -10.10 1.87 -2.72
N ALA A 204 -9.12 1.57 -3.58
CA ALA A 204 -7.98 2.44 -3.83
C ALA A 204 -8.41 3.80 -4.41
N ILE A 205 -9.35 3.82 -5.36
CA ILE A 205 -9.87 5.05 -5.97
C ILE A 205 -10.71 5.85 -4.97
N ASN A 206 -11.57 5.20 -4.20
CA ASN A 206 -12.39 5.87 -3.17
C ASN A 206 -11.51 6.52 -2.10
N PHE A 207 -10.46 5.84 -1.67
CA PHE A 207 -9.49 6.41 -0.75
C PHE A 207 -8.74 7.60 -1.35
N LEU A 208 -8.31 7.47 -2.61
CA LEU A 208 -7.66 8.59 -3.31
C LEU A 208 -8.57 9.81 -3.39
N THR A 209 -9.84 9.63 -3.77
CA THR A 209 -10.80 10.73 -3.87
C THR A 209 -11.02 11.42 -2.52
N SER A 210 -11.01 10.68 -1.42
CA SER A 210 -11.12 11.25 -0.07
C SER A 210 -9.89 12.08 0.34
N LEU A 211 -8.71 11.78 -0.21
CA LEU A 211 -7.49 12.54 0.05
C LEU A 211 -7.40 13.84 -0.75
N LEU A 212 -8.09 13.91 -1.88
CA LEU A 212 -8.05 15.07 -2.78
C LEU A 212 -9.01 16.18 -2.32
N LYS A 213 -8.57 17.44 -2.37
CA LYS A 213 -9.36 18.61 -1.94
C LYS A 213 -10.67 18.78 -2.71
N LYS A 214 -10.64 18.55 -4.03
CA LYS A 214 -11.79 18.69 -4.92
C LYS A 214 -12.32 17.32 -5.40
N ASN A 215 -12.02 16.25 -4.68
CA ASN A 215 -12.45 14.88 -5.00
C ASN A 215 -12.20 14.51 -6.49
N TRP A 216 -13.22 14.08 -7.20
CA TRP A 216 -13.14 13.70 -8.62
C TRP A 216 -12.67 14.79 -9.56
N ASN A 217 -12.89 16.07 -9.24
CA ASN A 217 -12.50 17.17 -10.10
C ASN A 217 -10.98 17.34 -10.24
N ASN A 218 -10.20 16.82 -9.27
CA ASN A 218 -8.74 16.82 -9.35
C ASN A 218 -8.17 15.64 -10.15
N ILE A 219 -9.01 14.67 -10.54
CA ILE A 219 -8.58 13.52 -11.34
C ILE A 219 -8.70 13.88 -12.82
N LYS A 220 -7.60 13.77 -13.56
CA LYS A 220 -7.57 13.96 -15.02
C LYS A 220 -7.84 12.63 -15.73
N THR A 221 -7.04 11.61 -15.43
CA THR A 221 -7.12 10.31 -16.07
C THR A 221 -6.78 9.19 -15.08
N LEU A 222 -7.45 8.06 -15.24
CA LEU A 222 -7.10 6.82 -14.56
C LEU A 222 -6.84 5.73 -15.60
N HIS A 223 -5.73 5.04 -15.42
CA HIS A 223 -5.35 3.92 -16.27
C HIS A 223 -4.98 2.73 -15.39
N ILE A 224 -5.27 1.55 -15.88
CA ILE A 224 -4.81 0.30 -15.27
C ILE A 224 -3.89 -0.41 -16.27
N LYS A 225 -2.85 -1.04 -15.76
CA LYS A 225 -1.95 -1.87 -16.57
C LYS A 225 -1.33 -2.98 -15.72
N SER A 226 -0.99 -4.09 -16.34
CA SER A 226 -0.01 -5.02 -15.76
C SER A 226 1.40 -4.49 -15.96
N THR A 227 2.38 -5.02 -15.25
CA THR A 227 3.77 -4.51 -15.29
C THR A 227 4.31 -4.37 -16.72
N MET A 228 4.05 -5.35 -17.60
CA MET A 228 4.53 -5.38 -18.98
C MET A 228 3.41 -5.39 -20.01
N GLY A 229 2.14 -5.28 -19.59
CA GLY A 229 0.97 -5.30 -20.46
C GLY A 229 0.63 -3.96 -21.07
N LYS A 230 -0.40 -3.98 -21.93
CA LYS A 230 -0.98 -2.77 -22.51
C LYS A 230 -1.73 -1.95 -21.46
N VAL A 231 -1.72 -0.64 -21.64
CA VAL A 231 -2.46 0.28 -20.78
C VAL A 231 -3.94 0.27 -21.14
N GLN A 232 -4.81 0.16 -20.13
CA GLN A 232 -6.25 0.28 -20.26
C GLN A 232 -6.72 1.55 -19.57
N ARG A 233 -7.40 2.43 -20.28
CA ARG A 233 -7.98 3.65 -19.72
C ARG A 233 -9.34 3.36 -19.12
N ILE A 234 -9.56 3.78 -17.87
CA ILE A 234 -10.83 3.58 -17.16
C ILE A 234 -11.58 4.87 -16.89
N TYR A 235 -10.88 6.02 -16.91
CA TYR A 235 -11.48 7.34 -16.68
C TYR A 235 -10.68 8.44 -17.38
N GLY A 236 -11.39 9.48 -17.86
CA GLY A 236 -10.84 10.70 -18.41
C GLY A 236 -10.98 10.87 -19.91
#